data_20e4cd2c10476a79ef4fa8f9bed8cb45
#
_entry.id   20e4cd2c10476a79ef4fa8f9bed8cb45
#
_cell.length_a   1.000
_cell.length_b   1.000
_cell.length_c   1.000
_cell.angle_alpha   90.00
_cell.angle_beta   90.00
_cell.angle_gamma   90.00
#
_symmetry.space_group_name_H-M   'P 1'
#
loop_
_entity.id
_entity.type
_entity.pdbx_description
1 polymer ?
#
loop_
_entity_poly.entity_id
_entity_poly.type
_entity_poly.pdbx_seq_one_letter_code
_entity_poly.pdbx_strand_id
1 'polypeptide(L)'
;MLNPFSEIAFSPADRQRIEDFGLVGLDFSWERAENVLIKSVRGTSRCLPYLIAGNPVNFGKPTKLSTVEALTAALYIAGFREEAEELLSIFKWGHTFLELNRERIEGYANARDSREVVELQKHFITGAE
;
A
#
# COMPACT_ATOMS: atom_id res chain seq x y z
N MET A 1 4.38 9.68 -2.03
CA MET A 1 4.97 9.19 -0.78
C MET A 1 3.93 8.46 0.04
N LEU A 2 4.27 7.26 0.47
CA LEU A 2 3.37 6.47 1.31
C LEU A 2 3.54 6.87 2.76
N ASN A 3 2.46 7.30 3.37
CA ASN A 3 2.45 7.80 4.75
C ASN A 3 1.18 7.31 5.44
N PRO A 4 1.29 6.50 6.51
CA PRO A 4 0.11 5.95 7.19
C PRO A 4 -0.80 7.00 7.81
N PHE A 5 -0.31 8.20 7.99
CA PHE A 5 -1.09 9.29 8.57
C PHE A 5 -1.77 10.18 7.53
N SER A 6 -1.61 9.88 6.25
CA SER A 6 -2.31 10.63 5.20
C SER A 6 -3.82 10.34 5.26
N GLU A 7 -4.61 11.35 4.99
CA GLU A 7 -6.06 11.23 4.95
C GLU A 7 -6.58 10.74 3.59
N ILE A 8 -5.73 10.70 2.58
CA ILE A 8 -6.10 10.31 1.23
C ILE A 8 -5.53 8.94 0.90
N ALA A 9 -6.42 8.00 0.54
CA ALA A 9 -5.99 6.65 0.18
C ALA A 9 -5.32 6.64 -1.19
N PHE A 10 -4.24 5.85 -1.30
CA PHE A 10 -3.56 5.62 -2.56
C PHE A 10 -4.51 4.92 -3.54
N SER A 11 -4.47 5.33 -4.81
CA SER A 11 -5.35 4.78 -5.84
C SER A 11 -4.66 4.82 -7.21
N PRO A 12 -5.27 4.22 -8.24
CA PRO A 12 -4.74 4.32 -9.61
C PRO A 12 -4.59 5.76 -10.11
N ALA A 13 -5.34 6.70 -9.54
CA ALA A 13 -5.21 8.11 -9.91
C ALA A 13 -3.84 8.69 -9.58
N ASP A 14 -3.06 8.01 -8.72
CA ASP A 14 -1.71 8.46 -8.36
C ASP A 14 -0.63 7.97 -9.32
N ARG A 15 -0.99 7.21 -10.35
CA ARG A 15 -0.04 6.66 -11.31
C ARG A 15 0.87 7.72 -11.93
N GLN A 16 0.30 8.83 -12.36
CA GLN A 16 1.07 9.87 -13.03
C GLN A 16 2.14 10.47 -12.13
N ARG A 17 1.85 10.60 -10.84
CA ARG A 17 2.82 11.10 -9.88
C ARG A 17 3.99 10.15 -9.70
N ILE A 18 3.73 8.84 -9.77
CA ILE A 18 4.80 7.85 -9.70
C ILE A 18 5.68 7.95 -10.93
N GLU A 19 5.10 8.11 -12.11
CA GLU A 19 5.86 8.26 -13.35
C GLU A 19 6.74 9.50 -13.32
N ASP A 20 6.23 10.61 -12.78
CA ASP A 20 6.95 11.88 -12.76
C ASP A 20 7.98 11.99 -11.65
N PHE A 21 7.68 11.47 -10.46
CA PHE A 21 8.47 11.73 -9.25
C PHE A 21 8.93 10.49 -8.51
N GLY A 22 8.45 9.31 -8.90
CA GLY A 22 8.77 8.07 -8.21
C GLY A 22 7.90 7.85 -6.97
N LEU A 23 8.22 6.80 -6.23
CA LEU A 23 7.47 6.36 -5.07
C LEU A 23 8.40 6.18 -3.88
N VAL A 24 8.03 6.76 -2.75
CA VAL A 24 8.80 6.64 -1.51
C VAL A 24 7.93 6.03 -0.42
N GLY A 25 8.46 4.99 0.21
CA GLY A 25 7.87 4.42 1.42
C GLY A 25 8.64 4.90 2.63
N LEU A 26 7.93 5.24 3.68
CA LEU A 26 8.57 5.63 4.93
C LEU A 26 8.82 4.41 5.80
N ASP A 27 10.09 4.15 6.11
CA ASP A 27 10.50 3.01 6.90
C ASP A 27 10.82 3.47 8.33
N PHE A 28 9.82 3.49 9.18
CA PHE A 28 9.97 3.94 10.56
C PHE A 28 8.93 3.28 11.46
N SER A 29 9.15 3.32 12.77
CA SER A 29 8.15 2.86 13.72
C SER A 29 7.08 3.93 13.92
N TRP A 30 5.85 3.50 14.15
CA TRP A 30 4.71 4.40 14.35
C TRP A 30 4.96 5.47 15.42
N GLU A 31 5.61 5.07 16.50
CA GLU A 31 5.86 5.97 17.62
C GLU A 31 6.74 7.15 17.25
N ARG A 32 7.77 6.89 16.43
CA ARG A 32 8.68 7.94 16.00
C ARG A 32 8.09 8.79 14.88
N ALA A 33 7.32 8.16 14.02
CA ALA A 33 6.72 8.83 12.88
C ALA A 33 5.89 10.04 13.31
N GLU A 34 5.10 9.85 14.35
CA GLU A 34 4.18 10.86 14.81
C GLU A 34 4.85 12.17 15.21
N ASN A 35 6.02 12.07 15.84
CA ASN A 35 6.64 13.25 16.44
C ASN A 35 7.70 13.95 15.61
N VAL A 36 8.40 13.23 14.73
CA VAL A 36 9.58 13.80 14.09
C VAL A 36 9.51 13.74 12.58
N LEU A 37 9.34 12.55 12.03
CA LEU A 37 9.52 12.35 10.59
C LEU A 37 8.41 12.95 9.73
N ILE A 38 7.17 12.89 10.18
CA ILE A 38 6.04 13.40 9.42
C ILE A 38 6.15 14.89 9.18
N LYS A 39 6.64 15.62 10.16
CA LYS A 39 6.79 17.06 10.04
C LYS A 39 7.89 17.49 9.08
N SER A 40 8.90 16.63 8.90
CA SER A 40 10.04 16.96 8.05
C SER A 40 9.94 16.38 6.65
N VAL A 41 9.06 15.42 6.42
CA VAL A 41 8.90 14.79 5.10
C VAL A 41 7.99 15.62 4.22
N ARG A 42 8.43 15.88 3.00
CA ARG A 42 7.67 16.65 2.03
C ARG A 42 7.25 15.79 0.85
N GLY A 43 6.25 16.26 0.12
CA GLY A 43 5.72 15.60 -1.05
C GLY A 43 4.25 15.26 -0.89
N THR A 44 3.66 14.72 -1.94
CA THR A 44 2.27 14.31 -1.93
C THR A 44 2.13 13.02 -1.13
N SER A 45 1.36 13.07 -0.04
CA SER A 45 1.17 11.92 0.84
C SER A 45 -0.08 11.13 0.50
N ARG A 46 0.04 9.80 0.59
CA ARG A 46 -1.09 8.88 0.44
C ARG A 46 -0.94 7.74 1.44
N CYS A 47 -2.05 7.28 2.02
CA CYS A 47 -2.04 6.06 2.83
C CYS A 47 -2.49 4.89 1.96
N LEU A 48 -1.99 3.69 2.29
CA LEU A 48 -2.45 2.50 1.60
C LEU A 48 -3.82 2.08 2.13
N PRO A 49 -4.69 1.50 1.27
CA PRO A 49 -5.94 0.94 1.75
C PRO A 49 -5.70 -0.35 2.54
N TYR A 50 -6.76 -0.90 3.12
CA TYR A 50 -6.70 -2.10 3.95
C TYR A 50 -6.09 -3.28 3.20
N LEU A 51 -4.99 -3.80 3.74
CA LEU A 51 -4.28 -4.98 3.24
C LEU A 51 -3.72 -5.75 4.41
N ILE A 52 -3.47 -7.04 4.21
CA ILE A 52 -3.01 -7.96 5.25
C ILE A 52 -1.54 -8.30 5.02
N ALA A 53 -0.74 -8.27 6.09
CA ALA A 53 0.68 -8.58 5.99
C ALA A 53 0.91 -10.06 5.68
N GLY A 54 1.83 -10.30 4.73
CA GLY A 54 2.32 -11.65 4.41
C GLY A 54 3.74 -11.89 4.89
N ASN A 55 4.39 -10.86 5.48
CA ASN A 55 5.74 -11.01 5.99
C ASN A 55 5.78 -11.85 7.27
N PRO A 56 6.90 -12.55 7.54
CA PRO A 56 6.96 -13.51 8.65
C PRO A 56 6.73 -12.92 10.04
N VAL A 57 7.07 -11.65 10.24
CA VAL A 57 6.95 -11.00 11.54
C VAL A 57 5.50 -10.70 11.88
N ASN A 58 4.73 -10.22 10.91
CA ASN A 58 3.36 -9.78 11.11
C ASN A 58 2.33 -10.54 10.29
N PHE A 59 2.64 -11.79 9.94
CA PHE A 59 1.79 -12.60 9.08
C PHE A 59 0.32 -12.58 9.52
N GLY A 60 -0.56 -12.27 8.57
CA GLY A 60 -2.00 -12.25 8.79
C GLY A 60 -2.54 -11.02 9.50
N LYS A 61 -1.68 -10.11 9.93
CA LYS A 61 -2.14 -8.91 10.64
C LYS A 61 -2.51 -7.78 9.67
N PRO A 62 -3.71 -7.20 9.83
CA PRO A 62 -4.10 -6.07 8.99
C PRO A 62 -3.19 -4.86 9.23
N THR A 63 -2.89 -4.16 8.15
CA THR A 63 -2.16 -2.88 8.16
C THR A 63 -0.75 -2.92 8.74
N LYS A 64 -0.20 -4.11 8.97
CA LYS A 64 1.16 -4.28 9.50
C LYS A 64 2.15 -4.64 8.40
N LEU A 65 2.06 -3.97 7.27
CA LEU A 65 2.91 -4.23 6.11
C LEU A 65 4.36 -3.82 6.37
N SER A 66 5.29 -4.61 5.81
CA SER A 66 6.68 -4.17 5.72
C SER A 66 6.80 -3.10 4.64
N THR A 67 7.92 -2.39 4.61
CA THR A 67 8.15 -1.36 3.60
C THR A 67 8.08 -1.93 2.19
N VAL A 68 8.65 -3.12 1.96
CA VAL A 68 8.62 -3.74 0.63
C VAL A 68 7.20 -4.13 0.23
N GLU A 69 6.39 -4.60 1.18
CA GLU A 69 4.98 -4.91 0.90
C GLU A 69 4.21 -3.65 0.55
N ALA A 70 4.44 -2.57 1.27
CA ALA A 70 3.79 -1.29 1.01
C ALA A 70 4.13 -0.75 -0.38
N LEU A 71 5.41 -0.76 -0.74
CA LEU A 71 5.85 -0.30 -2.06
C LEU A 71 5.27 -1.18 -3.18
N THR A 72 5.28 -2.49 -2.98
CA THR A 72 4.72 -3.44 -3.95
C THR A 72 3.23 -3.21 -4.15
N ALA A 73 2.49 -3.02 -3.06
CA ALA A 73 1.06 -2.77 -3.15
C ALA A 73 0.77 -1.49 -3.93
N ALA A 74 1.49 -0.44 -3.66
CA ALA A 74 1.31 0.83 -4.36
C ALA A 74 1.61 0.69 -5.85
N LEU A 75 2.71 0.03 -6.20
CA LEU A 75 3.05 -0.22 -7.60
C LEU A 75 1.96 -1.01 -8.31
N TYR A 76 1.47 -2.06 -7.69
CA TYR A 76 0.42 -2.89 -8.27
C TYR A 76 -0.88 -2.12 -8.48
N ILE A 77 -1.30 -1.36 -7.46
CA ILE A 77 -2.53 -0.55 -7.53
C ILE A 77 -2.42 0.49 -8.63
N ALA A 78 -1.26 1.10 -8.78
CA ALA A 78 -1.04 2.12 -9.82
C ALA A 78 -0.92 1.54 -11.23
N GLY A 79 -0.86 0.21 -11.36
CA GLY A 79 -0.79 -0.46 -12.66
C GLY A 79 0.60 -0.91 -13.08
N PHE A 80 1.59 -0.78 -12.20
CA PHE A 80 2.95 -1.25 -12.47
C PHE A 80 3.13 -2.68 -11.94
N ARG A 81 2.36 -3.62 -12.50
CA ARG A 81 2.33 -5.01 -12.01
C ARG A 81 3.65 -5.74 -12.14
N GLU A 82 4.33 -5.58 -13.25
CA GLU A 82 5.62 -6.25 -13.47
C GLU A 82 6.65 -5.82 -12.44
N GLU A 83 6.74 -4.53 -12.21
CA GLU A 83 7.66 -3.97 -11.23
C GLU A 83 7.30 -4.42 -9.82
N ALA A 84 6.01 -4.52 -9.50
CA ALA A 84 5.55 -4.99 -8.21
C ALA A 84 5.95 -6.46 -7.97
N GLU A 85 5.71 -7.31 -8.96
CA GLU A 85 6.06 -8.73 -8.86
C GLU A 85 7.56 -8.94 -8.77
N GLU A 86 8.32 -8.18 -9.55
CA GLU A 86 9.77 -8.24 -9.54
C GLU A 86 10.34 -7.86 -8.18
N LEU A 87 9.80 -6.82 -7.57
CA LEU A 87 10.23 -6.39 -6.24
C LEU A 87 9.96 -7.48 -5.19
N LEU A 88 8.78 -8.09 -5.22
CA LEU A 88 8.44 -9.16 -4.29
C LEU A 88 9.24 -10.44 -4.51
N SER A 89 9.66 -10.71 -5.73
CA SER A 89 10.38 -11.94 -6.07
C SER A 89 11.71 -12.09 -5.33
N ILE A 90 12.23 -10.99 -4.78
CA ILE A 90 13.47 -11.00 -4.00
C ILE A 90 13.28 -11.75 -2.68
N PHE A 91 12.05 -11.84 -2.18
CA PHE A 91 11.75 -12.45 -0.89
C PHE A 91 11.01 -13.78 -1.06
N LYS A 92 11.42 -14.79 -0.28
CA LYS A 92 10.79 -16.12 -0.35
C LYS A 92 9.31 -16.07 0.02
N TRP A 93 8.93 -15.18 0.92
CA TRP A 93 7.54 -15.03 1.38
C TRP A 93 6.74 -14.04 0.52
N GLY A 94 7.35 -13.45 -0.50
CA GLY A 94 6.69 -12.37 -1.27
C GLY A 94 5.38 -12.79 -1.91
N HIS A 95 5.33 -13.98 -2.52
CA HIS A 95 4.11 -14.44 -3.17
C HIS A 95 2.95 -14.63 -2.18
N THR A 96 3.26 -14.88 -0.91
CA THR A 96 2.22 -15.03 0.12
C THR A 96 1.43 -13.74 0.30
N PHE A 97 2.11 -12.61 0.27
CA PHE A 97 1.45 -11.30 0.37
C PHE A 97 0.42 -11.11 -0.74
N LEU A 98 0.79 -11.40 -1.98
CA LEU A 98 -0.13 -11.26 -3.11
C LEU A 98 -1.29 -12.26 -3.03
N GLU A 99 -1.03 -13.49 -2.62
CA GLU A 99 -2.10 -14.49 -2.47
C GLU A 99 -3.12 -14.09 -1.41
N LEU A 100 -2.66 -13.62 -0.26
CA LEU A 100 -3.53 -13.18 0.82
C LEU A 100 -4.39 -11.98 0.43
N ASN A 101 -3.88 -11.12 -0.42
CA ASN A 101 -4.54 -9.86 -0.76
C ASN A 101 -5.06 -9.79 -2.19
N ARG A 102 -5.08 -10.90 -2.92
CA ARG A 102 -5.41 -10.89 -4.35
C ARG A 102 -6.72 -10.16 -4.66
N GLU A 103 -7.79 -10.50 -3.99
CA GLU A 103 -9.08 -9.86 -4.22
C GLU A 103 -9.02 -8.36 -3.91
N ARG A 104 -8.41 -8.02 -2.79
CA ARG A 104 -8.30 -6.64 -2.35
C ARG A 104 -7.50 -5.81 -3.33
N ILE A 105 -6.30 -6.29 -3.65
CA ILE A 105 -5.38 -5.51 -4.47
C ILE A 105 -5.87 -5.39 -5.91
N GLU A 106 -6.53 -6.42 -6.44
CA GLU A 106 -7.14 -6.33 -7.77
C GLU A 106 -8.29 -5.35 -7.77
N GLY A 107 -9.11 -5.37 -6.72
CA GLY A 107 -10.21 -4.40 -6.59
C GLY A 107 -9.70 -2.97 -6.57
N TYR A 108 -8.67 -2.71 -5.78
CA TYR A 108 -8.10 -1.36 -5.71
C TYR A 108 -7.45 -0.94 -7.03
N ALA A 109 -6.81 -1.88 -7.73
CA ALA A 109 -6.17 -1.59 -9.01
C ALA A 109 -7.18 -1.26 -10.11
N ASN A 110 -8.43 -1.69 -9.96
CA ASN A 110 -9.49 -1.40 -10.90
C ASN A 110 -10.35 -0.19 -10.50
N ALA A 111 -10.10 0.39 -9.33
CA ALA A 111 -10.79 1.60 -8.91
C ALA A 111 -10.28 2.80 -9.71
N ARG A 112 -11.12 3.81 -9.86
CA ARG A 112 -10.76 5.01 -10.61
C ARG A 112 -9.95 6.00 -9.78
N ASP A 113 -10.27 6.11 -8.50
CA ASP A 113 -9.69 7.12 -7.64
C ASP A 113 -9.73 6.70 -6.18
N SER A 114 -9.24 7.57 -5.30
CA SER A 114 -9.19 7.35 -3.87
C SER A 114 -10.57 7.07 -3.27
N ARG A 115 -11.60 7.73 -3.77
CA ARG A 115 -12.96 7.57 -3.26
C ARG A 115 -13.47 6.16 -3.49
N GLU A 116 -13.25 5.61 -4.68
CA GLU A 116 -13.65 4.22 -4.97
C GLU A 116 -12.85 3.22 -4.16
N VAL A 117 -11.57 3.49 -3.96
CA VAL A 117 -10.73 2.63 -3.12
C VAL A 117 -11.29 2.57 -1.69
N VAL A 118 -11.67 3.71 -1.13
CA VAL A 118 -12.24 3.76 0.22
C VAL A 118 -13.56 3.01 0.30
N GLU A 119 -14.39 3.10 -0.73
CA GLU A 119 -15.65 2.36 -0.77
C GLU A 119 -15.43 0.84 -0.78
N LEU A 120 -14.49 0.37 -1.60
CA LEU A 120 -14.12 -1.04 -1.63
C LEU A 120 -13.53 -1.50 -0.30
N GLN A 121 -12.68 -0.66 0.31
CA GLN A 121 -12.07 -0.97 1.59
C GLN A 121 -13.11 -1.26 2.67
N LYS A 122 -14.22 -0.55 2.67
CA LYS A 122 -15.29 -0.78 3.63
C LYS A 122 -15.84 -2.20 3.56
N HIS A 123 -15.98 -2.73 2.36
CA HIS A 123 -16.44 -4.11 2.18
C HIS A 123 -15.46 -5.11 2.77
N PHE A 124 -14.19 -4.91 2.54
CA PHE A 124 -13.17 -5.83 3.02
C PHE A 124 -13.01 -5.79 4.55
N ILE A 125 -13.11 -4.61 5.13
CA ILE A 125 -12.97 -4.44 6.58
C ILE A 125 -14.16 -5.03 7.34
N THR A 126 -15.36 -4.79 6.82
CA THR A 126 -16.58 -5.28 7.50
C THR A 126 -16.81 -6.76 7.33
N GLY A 127 -16.10 -7.38 6.39
CA GLY A 127 -16.32 -8.79 6.08
C GLY A 127 -17.67 -9.07 5.43
N ALA A 128 -18.25 -8.06 4.82
CA ALA A 128 -19.58 -8.17 4.20
C ALA A 128 -19.45 -8.66 2.76
N GLU A 129 -18.86 -9.81 2.60
CA GLU A 129 -18.76 -10.45 1.30
C GLU A 129 -20.03 -11.20 0.97
#